data_56eb9763fd7e5b93b2122dc3a88c6e7d
#
_entry.id   56eb9763fd7e5b93b2122dc3a88c6e7d
#
_cell.length_a   1.000
_cell.length_b   1.000
_cell.length_c   1.000
_cell.angle_alpha   90.00
_cell.angle_beta   90.00
_cell.angle_gamma   90.00
#
_symmetry.space_group_name_H-M   'P 1'
#
loop_
_entity.id
_entity.type
_entity.pdbx_description
1 polymer ?
#
loop_
_entity_poly.entity_id
_entity_poly.type
_entity_poly.pdbx_seq_one_letter_code
_entity_poly.pdbx_strand_id
1 'polypeptide(L)'
;MDFNLLKKRLEGCYITLPTFFKDPELEFDLEATRKAARFQLENGMTEKYATLLAGGAAGDFSTMTFDERVKVAAAVVEEVAGRVPVAMGAQTTSTMEVKRLAKAAASLGADFIQVSCPFYFPHTEEDFYAFVAEAAAAADVGIIIYNTFWTASAISFNTVDRLVSIPNVAMARCSGR
;
A
#
# COMPACT_ATOMS: atom_id res chain seq x y z
N MET A 1 -8.47 -15.45 -4.39
CA MET A 1 -8.53 -14.25 -5.26
C MET A 1 -7.87 -14.55 -6.61
N ASP A 2 -8.39 -14.05 -7.75
CA ASP A 2 -7.70 -14.14 -9.03
C ASP A 2 -6.74 -12.95 -9.20
N PHE A 3 -5.47 -13.17 -8.95
CA PHE A 3 -4.46 -12.12 -9.03
C PHE A 3 -4.19 -11.61 -10.45
N ASN A 4 -4.50 -12.38 -11.49
CA ASN A 4 -4.35 -11.92 -12.87
C ASN A 4 -5.43 -10.90 -13.24
N LEU A 5 -6.64 -11.07 -12.73
CA LEU A 5 -7.70 -10.07 -12.86
C LEU A 5 -7.38 -8.85 -12.01
N LEU A 6 -6.87 -9.04 -10.79
CA LEU A 6 -6.51 -7.96 -9.90
C LEU A 6 -5.40 -7.07 -10.49
N LYS A 7 -4.36 -7.67 -11.08
CA LYS A 7 -3.27 -6.93 -11.76
C LYS A 7 -3.79 -6.01 -12.86
N LYS A 8 -4.81 -6.43 -13.60
CA LYS A 8 -5.42 -5.62 -14.67
C LYS A 8 -6.17 -4.38 -14.15
N ARG A 9 -6.50 -4.34 -12.88
CA ARG A 9 -7.13 -3.17 -12.26
C ARG A 9 -6.13 -2.08 -11.85
N LEU A 10 -4.81 -2.37 -11.88
CA LEU A 10 -3.73 -1.41 -11.59
C LEU A 10 -3.39 -0.56 -12.82
N GLU A 11 -4.37 0.07 -13.43
CA GLU A 11 -4.17 0.98 -14.55
C GLU A 11 -4.34 2.44 -14.09
N GLY A 12 -3.65 3.37 -14.78
CA GLY A 12 -3.78 4.80 -14.54
C GLY A 12 -2.90 5.36 -13.43
N CYS A 13 -3.43 6.35 -12.70
CA CYS A 13 -2.71 7.07 -11.66
C CYS A 13 -2.69 6.29 -10.34
N TYR A 14 -1.55 6.23 -9.69
CA TYR A 14 -1.44 5.74 -8.31
C TYR A 14 -1.43 6.94 -7.36
N ILE A 15 -2.55 7.18 -6.69
CA ILE A 15 -2.83 8.39 -5.94
C ILE A 15 -2.72 8.12 -4.44
N THR A 16 -1.73 8.73 -3.79
CA THR A 16 -1.64 8.70 -2.33
C THR A 16 -2.58 9.75 -1.75
N LEU A 17 -3.54 9.31 -0.94
CA LEU A 17 -4.40 10.21 -0.18
C LEU A 17 -3.63 10.77 1.02
N PRO A 18 -3.70 12.08 1.29
CA PRO A 18 -3.18 12.64 2.53
C PRO A 18 -4.01 12.16 3.72
N THR A 19 -3.40 12.15 4.88
CA THR A 19 -4.09 11.93 6.15
C THR A 19 -4.45 13.28 6.76
N PHE A 20 -5.66 13.40 7.26
CA PHE A 20 -6.17 14.63 7.86
C PHE A 20 -6.26 14.47 9.38
N PHE A 21 -5.95 15.56 10.07
CA PHE A 21 -5.94 15.62 11.53
C PHE A 21 -6.86 16.74 12.01
N LYS A 22 -7.43 16.56 13.20
CA LYS A 22 -8.22 17.58 13.90
C LYS A 22 -7.33 18.33 14.88
N ASP A 23 -7.45 19.65 14.90
CA ASP A 23 -6.83 20.49 15.92
C ASP A 23 -7.63 20.46 17.23
N PRO A 24 -6.97 20.61 18.39
CA PRO A 24 -5.52 20.66 18.64
C PRO A 24 -4.89 19.30 18.94
N GLU A 25 -5.69 18.23 19.15
CA GLU A 25 -5.24 16.95 19.67
C GLU A 25 -4.59 16.05 18.60
N LEU A 26 -4.62 16.47 17.34
CA LEU A 26 -4.11 15.73 16.19
C LEU A 26 -4.78 14.35 16.01
N GLU A 27 -6.03 14.22 16.43
CA GLU A 27 -6.84 13.05 16.12
C GLU A 27 -7.08 12.92 14.61
N PHE A 28 -7.19 11.70 14.13
CA PHE A 28 -7.48 11.46 12.71
C PHE A 28 -8.88 11.96 12.32
N ASP A 29 -8.93 12.83 11.31
CA ASP A 29 -10.19 13.22 10.70
C ASP A 29 -10.59 12.23 9.59
N LEU A 30 -11.23 11.15 10.00
CA LEU A 30 -11.69 10.11 9.07
C LEU A 30 -12.75 10.63 8.10
N GLU A 31 -13.53 11.64 8.50
CA GLU A 31 -14.53 12.24 7.59
C GLU A 31 -13.86 13.09 6.50
N ALA A 32 -12.83 13.85 6.83
CA ALA A 32 -12.02 14.54 5.83
C ALA A 32 -11.30 13.57 4.90
N THR A 33 -10.82 12.43 5.43
CA THR A 33 -10.21 11.34 4.65
C THR A 33 -11.23 10.75 3.65
N ARG A 34 -12.48 10.49 4.08
CA ARG A 34 -13.57 10.04 3.19
C ARG A 34 -13.88 11.08 2.11
N LYS A 35 -13.96 12.36 2.48
CA LYS A 35 -14.19 13.45 1.52
C LYS A 35 -13.08 13.53 0.47
N ALA A 36 -11.83 13.33 0.85
CA ALA A 36 -10.71 13.31 -0.09
C ALA A 36 -10.82 12.14 -1.09
N ALA A 37 -11.19 10.94 -0.62
CA ALA A 37 -11.44 9.80 -1.49
C ALA A 37 -12.63 10.07 -2.44
N ARG A 38 -13.72 10.58 -1.92
CA ARG A 38 -14.92 10.96 -2.70
C ARG A 38 -14.58 12.00 -3.75
N PHE A 39 -13.80 13.03 -3.40
CA PHE A 39 -13.35 14.06 -4.35
C PHE A 39 -12.62 13.46 -5.54
N GLN A 40 -11.73 12.46 -5.33
CA GLN A 40 -11.04 11.80 -6.43
C GLN A 40 -12.04 11.12 -7.38
N LEU A 41 -13.00 10.39 -6.82
CA LEU A 41 -14.00 9.67 -7.60
C LEU A 41 -14.90 10.61 -8.40
N GLU A 42 -15.36 11.70 -7.78
CA GLU A 42 -16.23 12.72 -8.42
C GLU A 42 -15.50 13.51 -9.52
N ASN A 43 -14.16 13.58 -9.47
CA ASN A 43 -13.33 14.25 -10.46
C ASN A 43 -12.67 13.30 -11.47
N GLY A 44 -13.29 12.15 -11.73
CA GLY A 44 -12.94 11.25 -12.83
C GLY A 44 -11.91 10.18 -12.52
N MET A 45 -11.49 10.05 -11.25
CA MET A 45 -10.61 8.96 -10.84
C MET A 45 -11.45 7.70 -10.63
N THR A 46 -11.76 7.03 -11.72
CA THR A 46 -12.57 5.80 -11.77
C THR A 46 -11.69 4.59 -12.06
N GLU A 47 -12.28 3.38 -12.07
CA GLU A 47 -11.58 2.16 -12.46
C GLU A 47 -10.91 2.33 -13.84
N LYS A 48 -9.71 1.82 -14.02
CA LYS A 48 -8.76 2.00 -15.13
C LYS A 48 -8.04 3.37 -15.19
N TYR A 49 -8.45 4.35 -14.39
CA TYR A 49 -7.78 5.65 -14.35
C TYR A 49 -7.04 5.88 -13.04
N ALA A 50 -7.39 5.18 -11.97
CA ALA A 50 -6.74 5.36 -10.68
C ALA A 50 -6.77 4.12 -9.78
N THR A 51 -5.79 4.08 -8.88
CA THR A 51 -5.76 3.28 -7.65
C THR A 51 -5.48 4.24 -6.50
N LEU A 52 -6.27 4.19 -5.44
CA LEU A 52 -6.07 5.05 -4.26
C LEU A 52 -5.23 4.34 -3.21
N LEU A 53 -4.25 5.05 -2.64
CA LEU A 53 -3.41 4.56 -1.55
C LEU A 53 -3.75 5.29 -0.24
N ALA A 54 -4.21 4.55 0.75
CA ALA A 54 -4.41 5.00 2.12
C ALA A 54 -3.17 4.73 2.98
N GLY A 55 -2.70 5.72 3.75
CA GLY A 55 -1.55 5.55 4.64
C GLY A 55 -0.24 5.25 3.92
N GLY A 56 0.00 5.87 2.77
CA GLY A 56 1.30 5.89 2.11
C GLY A 56 2.25 6.90 2.74
N ALA A 57 3.38 7.18 2.10
CA ALA A 57 4.37 8.15 2.61
C ALA A 57 3.76 9.56 2.77
N ALA A 58 3.02 10.06 1.76
CA ALA A 58 2.27 11.32 1.86
C ALA A 58 0.99 11.21 2.71
N GLY A 59 0.69 10.06 3.25
CA GLY A 59 -0.38 9.78 4.20
C GLY A 59 0.15 9.48 5.61
N ASP A 60 1.36 9.91 5.91
CA ASP A 60 1.98 9.92 7.26
C ASP A 60 2.01 8.55 7.98
N PHE A 61 2.16 7.45 7.23
CA PHE A 61 2.16 6.09 7.81
C PHE A 61 3.15 5.94 8.98
N SER A 62 4.26 6.67 8.95
CA SER A 62 5.35 6.56 9.93
C SER A 62 4.98 7.10 11.32
N THR A 63 3.94 7.92 11.42
CA THR A 63 3.44 8.50 12.67
C THR A 63 2.24 7.74 13.24
N MET A 64 1.73 6.75 12.51
CA MET A 64 0.54 6.00 12.88
C MET A 64 0.86 4.69 13.59
N THR A 65 0.09 4.38 14.60
CA THR A 65 0.00 3.03 15.17
C THR A 65 -0.65 2.07 14.17
N PHE A 66 -0.55 0.77 14.44
CA PHE A 66 -1.21 -0.25 13.63
C PHE A 66 -2.73 -0.01 13.51
N ASP A 67 -3.41 0.27 14.65
CA ASP A 67 -4.86 0.46 14.68
C ASP A 67 -5.30 1.72 13.92
N GLU A 68 -4.52 2.78 13.98
CA GLU A 68 -4.77 4.02 13.23
C GLU A 68 -4.63 3.79 11.72
N ARG A 69 -3.61 3.08 11.29
CA ARG A 69 -3.43 2.69 9.88
C ARG A 69 -4.62 1.88 9.37
N VAL A 70 -5.11 0.94 10.17
CA VAL A 70 -6.29 0.13 9.85
C VAL A 70 -7.55 1.01 9.76
N LYS A 71 -7.76 1.95 10.69
CA LYS A 71 -8.91 2.87 10.66
C LYS A 71 -8.91 3.79 9.43
N VAL A 72 -7.75 4.36 9.09
CA VAL A 72 -7.61 5.22 7.90
C VAL A 72 -7.89 4.42 6.62
N ALA A 73 -7.32 3.22 6.50
CA ALA A 73 -7.57 2.36 5.35
C ALA A 73 -9.04 1.92 5.26
N ALA A 74 -9.67 1.56 6.38
CA ALA A 74 -11.09 1.21 6.44
C ALA A 74 -11.97 2.37 5.93
N ALA A 75 -11.71 3.60 6.37
CA ALA A 75 -12.46 4.77 5.93
C ALA A 75 -12.39 4.97 4.41
N VAL A 76 -11.23 4.72 3.79
CA VAL A 76 -11.07 4.82 2.34
C VAL A 76 -11.77 3.67 1.62
N VAL A 77 -11.59 2.42 2.07
CA VAL A 77 -12.21 1.23 1.45
C VAL A 77 -13.74 1.34 1.47
N GLU A 78 -14.31 1.72 2.63
CA GLU A 78 -15.75 1.91 2.78
C GLU A 78 -16.29 3.03 1.87
N GLU A 79 -15.61 4.19 1.81
CA GLU A 79 -16.03 5.30 0.95
C GLU A 79 -15.94 4.94 -0.52
N VAL A 80 -14.86 4.26 -0.92
CA VAL A 80 -14.65 3.86 -2.31
C VAL A 80 -15.65 2.79 -2.76
N ALA A 81 -16.03 1.87 -1.87
CA ALA A 81 -17.03 0.82 -2.11
C ALA A 81 -16.79 0.05 -3.43
N GLY A 82 -15.56 -0.30 -3.73
CA GLY A 82 -15.17 -1.08 -4.91
C GLY A 82 -15.14 -0.33 -6.24
N ARG A 83 -15.46 0.99 -6.27
CA ARG A 83 -15.48 1.80 -7.50
C ARG A 83 -14.11 2.00 -8.14
N VAL A 84 -13.05 1.92 -7.35
CA VAL A 84 -11.65 1.88 -7.81
C VAL A 84 -10.86 0.95 -6.90
N PRO A 85 -9.71 0.44 -7.34
CA PRO A 85 -8.83 -0.32 -6.45
C PRO A 85 -8.31 0.55 -5.29
N VAL A 86 -8.22 -0.06 -4.11
CA VAL A 86 -7.64 0.57 -2.93
C VAL A 86 -6.42 -0.22 -2.46
N ALA A 87 -5.32 0.47 -2.23
CA ALA A 87 -4.13 -0.03 -1.58
C ALA A 87 -4.04 0.51 -0.14
N MET A 88 -3.63 -0.32 0.79
CA MET A 88 -3.27 0.08 2.15
C MET A 88 -1.74 0.14 2.28
N GLY A 89 -1.21 1.20 2.86
CA GLY A 89 0.21 1.30 3.17
C GLY A 89 0.62 0.24 4.21
N ALA A 90 1.59 -0.59 3.88
CA ALA A 90 2.11 -1.65 4.75
C ALA A 90 3.63 -1.51 5.00
N GLN A 91 4.16 -0.31 4.84
CA GLN A 91 5.57 -0.02 5.10
C GLN A 91 5.87 -0.20 6.59
N THR A 92 6.87 -1.00 6.88
CA THR A 92 7.36 -1.29 8.23
C THR A 92 8.73 -1.95 8.16
N THR A 93 9.46 -1.96 9.25
CA THR A 93 10.72 -2.69 9.40
C THR A 93 10.54 -4.09 9.99
N SER A 94 9.33 -4.43 10.42
CA SER A 94 9.01 -5.69 11.11
C SER A 94 8.27 -6.66 10.19
N THR A 95 8.86 -7.85 9.97
CA THR A 95 8.21 -8.95 9.24
C THR A 95 6.88 -9.36 9.90
N MET A 96 6.82 -9.37 11.22
CA MET A 96 5.58 -9.71 11.93
C MET A 96 4.50 -8.66 11.71
N GLU A 97 4.88 -7.38 11.64
CA GLU A 97 3.93 -6.30 11.42
C GLU A 97 3.44 -6.26 9.97
N VAL A 98 4.31 -6.44 8.97
CA VAL A 98 3.85 -6.48 7.57
C VAL A 98 2.84 -7.60 7.35
N LYS A 99 3.04 -8.77 7.99
CA LYS A 99 2.07 -9.89 7.94
C LYS A 99 0.72 -9.51 8.59
N ARG A 100 0.75 -8.79 9.70
CA ARG A 100 -0.48 -8.29 10.37
C ARG A 100 -1.20 -7.28 9.49
N LEU A 101 -0.46 -6.35 8.87
CA LEU A 101 -1.01 -5.36 7.95
C LEU A 101 -1.62 -6.01 6.70
N ALA A 102 -0.97 -7.04 6.14
CA ALA A 102 -1.51 -7.79 5.01
C ALA A 102 -2.85 -8.45 5.36
N LYS A 103 -2.94 -9.10 6.54
CA LYS A 103 -4.18 -9.71 7.02
C LYS A 103 -5.28 -8.67 7.28
N ALA A 104 -4.93 -7.53 7.88
CA ALA A 104 -5.87 -6.46 8.11
C ALA A 104 -6.41 -5.89 6.79
N ALA A 105 -5.54 -5.60 5.83
CA ALA A 105 -5.93 -5.12 4.49
C ALA A 105 -6.89 -6.08 3.78
N ALA A 106 -6.58 -7.38 3.78
CA ALA A 106 -7.47 -8.40 3.22
C ALA A 106 -8.83 -8.45 3.93
N SER A 107 -8.84 -8.35 5.25
CA SER A 107 -10.08 -8.35 6.06
C SER A 107 -10.94 -7.11 5.82
N LEU A 108 -10.33 -5.97 5.50
CA LEU A 108 -11.03 -4.73 5.14
C LEU A 108 -11.59 -4.76 3.72
N GLY A 109 -11.15 -5.68 2.87
CA GLY A 109 -11.47 -5.71 1.46
C GLY A 109 -10.63 -4.75 0.62
N ALA A 110 -9.44 -4.34 1.09
CA ALA A 110 -8.47 -3.64 0.26
C ALA A 110 -7.94 -4.57 -0.83
N ASP A 111 -7.78 -4.05 -2.03
CA ASP A 111 -7.29 -4.82 -3.19
C ASP A 111 -5.79 -5.10 -3.08
N PHE A 112 -5.03 -4.16 -2.52
CA PHE A 112 -3.57 -4.21 -2.45
C PHE A 112 -3.04 -3.75 -1.10
N ILE A 113 -1.80 -4.16 -0.82
CA ILE A 113 -0.92 -3.49 0.14
C ILE A 113 0.29 -2.91 -0.57
N GLN A 114 0.79 -1.76 -0.09
CA GLN A 114 2.06 -1.22 -0.54
C GLN A 114 3.16 -1.61 0.45
N VAL A 115 4.16 -2.35 -0.03
CA VAL A 115 5.32 -2.81 0.75
C VAL A 115 6.58 -2.13 0.24
N SER A 116 7.40 -1.59 1.13
CA SER A 116 8.73 -1.06 0.82
C SER A 116 9.81 -1.89 1.48
N CYS A 117 11.05 -1.71 1.03
CA CYS A 117 12.20 -2.25 1.75
C CYS A 117 12.19 -1.79 3.21
N PRO A 118 12.62 -2.63 4.16
CA PRO A 118 12.95 -2.17 5.51
C PRO A 118 13.95 -1.02 5.47
N PHE A 119 13.69 0.08 6.18
CA PHE A 119 14.30 1.38 5.89
C PHE A 119 15.27 1.91 6.96
N TYR A 120 15.46 1.23 8.09
CA TYR A 120 16.31 1.73 9.17
C TYR A 120 17.75 1.22 9.07
N PHE A 121 17.93 -0.07 8.82
CA PHE A 121 19.23 -0.69 8.64
C PHE A 121 19.44 -1.14 7.20
N PRO A 122 20.70 -1.17 6.71
CA PRO A 122 21.00 -1.82 5.45
C PRO A 122 20.53 -3.29 5.46
N HIS A 123 20.00 -3.73 4.37
CA HIS A 123 19.57 -5.12 4.14
C HIS A 123 20.12 -5.62 2.82
N THR A 124 20.19 -6.94 2.66
CA THR A 124 20.52 -7.57 1.39
C THR A 124 19.26 -7.63 0.49
N GLU A 125 19.46 -7.87 -0.81
CA GLU A 125 18.35 -8.13 -1.73
C GLU A 125 17.58 -9.40 -1.35
N GLU A 126 18.28 -10.40 -0.79
CA GLU A 126 17.65 -11.65 -0.31
C GLU A 126 16.77 -11.41 0.93
N ASP A 127 17.22 -10.55 1.86
CA ASP A 127 16.39 -10.16 3.01
C ASP A 127 15.11 -9.46 2.52
N PHE A 128 15.21 -8.60 1.51
CA PHE A 128 14.04 -7.93 0.96
C PHE A 128 13.11 -8.91 0.24
N TYR A 129 13.66 -9.83 -0.55
CA TYR A 129 12.88 -10.87 -1.19
C TYR A 129 12.11 -11.71 -0.15
N ALA A 130 12.81 -12.17 0.89
CA ALA A 130 12.19 -12.95 1.97
C ALA A 130 11.09 -12.15 2.70
N PHE A 131 11.32 -10.87 2.97
CA PHE A 131 10.35 -9.97 3.60
C PHE A 131 9.06 -9.86 2.78
N VAL A 132 9.18 -9.66 1.47
CA VAL A 132 8.02 -9.60 0.56
C VAL A 132 7.32 -10.94 0.45
N ALA A 133 8.07 -12.05 0.37
CA ALA A 133 7.51 -13.39 0.30
C ALA A 133 6.68 -13.74 1.56
N GLU A 134 7.15 -13.33 2.75
CA GLU A 134 6.41 -13.48 4.01
C GLU A 134 5.12 -12.64 4.04
N ALA A 135 5.16 -11.42 3.51
CA ALA A 135 3.96 -10.59 3.35
C ALA A 135 2.97 -11.22 2.37
N ALA A 136 3.47 -11.76 1.25
CA ALA A 136 2.69 -12.41 0.21
C ALA A 136 1.98 -13.68 0.69
N ALA A 137 2.65 -14.46 1.51
CA ALA A 137 2.10 -15.70 2.09
C ALA A 137 1.10 -15.44 3.22
N ALA A 138 1.04 -14.22 3.77
CA ALA A 138 0.26 -13.94 4.97
C ALA A 138 -1.24 -13.81 4.70
N ALA A 139 -1.66 -13.36 3.52
CA ALA A 139 -3.06 -13.09 3.20
C ALA A 139 -3.31 -13.03 1.68
N ASP A 140 -4.56 -13.26 1.27
CA ASP A 140 -5.02 -13.08 -0.11
C ASP A 140 -5.24 -11.59 -0.43
N VAL A 141 -4.14 -10.89 -0.68
CA VAL A 141 -4.12 -9.46 -1.05
C VAL A 141 -3.03 -9.23 -2.08
N GLY A 142 -3.26 -8.32 -3.03
CA GLY A 142 -2.24 -7.95 -4.01
C GLY A 142 -1.11 -7.14 -3.36
N ILE A 143 0.10 -7.25 -3.88
CA ILE A 143 1.26 -6.51 -3.37
C ILE A 143 1.77 -5.54 -4.43
N ILE A 144 1.93 -4.30 -4.03
CA ILE A 144 2.63 -3.25 -4.76
C ILE A 144 3.97 -3.02 -4.06
N ILE A 145 5.05 -3.33 -4.75
CA ILE A 145 6.39 -3.05 -4.25
C ILE A 145 6.72 -1.59 -4.54
N TYR A 146 7.17 -0.88 -3.50
CA TYR A 146 7.57 0.51 -3.58
C TYR A 146 9.02 0.66 -3.15
N ASN A 147 9.92 0.84 -4.12
CA ASN A 147 11.33 1.05 -3.88
C ASN A 147 11.76 2.42 -4.42
N THR A 148 12.20 3.30 -3.52
CA THR A 148 12.60 4.66 -3.82
C THR A 148 13.99 4.96 -3.29
N PHE A 149 14.75 5.80 -4.01
CA PHE A 149 16.15 6.07 -3.71
C PHE A 149 16.39 6.73 -2.33
N TRP A 150 15.36 7.33 -1.72
CA TRP A 150 15.49 7.97 -0.40
C TRP A 150 15.18 7.02 0.78
N THR A 151 14.60 5.88 0.53
CA THR A 151 14.19 4.95 1.61
C THR A 151 14.95 3.64 1.62
N ALA A 152 15.60 3.28 0.52
CA ALA A 152 16.17 1.95 0.37
C ALA A 152 17.36 1.91 -0.57
N SER A 153 18.14 0.84 -0.45
CA SER A 153 19.16 0.48 -1.42
C SER A 153 18.52 0.16 -2.78
N ALA A 154 19.25 0.42 -3.84
CA ALA A 154 18.82 -0.03 -5.17
C ALA A 154 18.70 -1.55 -5.18
N ILE A 155 17.68 -2.08 -5.83
CA ILE A 155 17.52 -3.50 -6.08
C ILE A 155 17.84 -3.82 -7.54
N SER A 156 18.46 -4.97 -7.78
CA SER A 156 18.80 -5.42 -9.12
C SER A 156 17.55 -5.83 -9.91
N PHE A 157 17.63 -5.79 -11.23
CA PHE A 157 16.57 -6.31 -12.11
C PHE A 157 16.29 -7.79 -11.82
N ASN A 158 17.31 -8.59 -11.49
CA ASN A 158 17.14 -9.99 -11.12
C ASN A 158 16.25 -10.15 -9.90
N THR A 159 16.43 -9.30 -8.89
CA THR A 159 15.58 -9.31 -7.69
C THR A 159 14.16 -8.84 -8.02
N VAL A 160 14.00 -7.84 -8.89
CA VAL A 160 12.67 -7.42 -9.36
C VAL A 160 11.96 -8.57 -10.07
N ASP A 161 12.64 -9.27 -10.99
CA ASP A 161 12.06 -10.42 -11.72
C ASP A 161 11.62 -11.54 -10.78
N ARG A 162 12.44 -11.83 -9.77
CA ARG A 162 12.09 -12.80 -8.71
C ARG A 162 10.85 -12.36 -7.91
N LEU A 163 10.80 -11.10 -7.54
CA LEU A 163 9.68 -10.53 -6.76
C LEU A 163 8.38 -10.57 -7.56
N VAL A 164 8.38 -10.14 -8.81
CA VAL A 164 7.15 -10.14 -9.64
C VAL A 164 6.72 -11.54 -10.07
N SER A 165 7.58 -12.55 -9.90
CA SER A 165 7.20 -13.96 -10.09
C SER A 165 6.34 -14.51 -8.95
N ILE A 166 6.29 -13.84 -7.78
CA ILE A 166 5.38 -14.19 -6.69
C ILE A 166 3.94 -13.89 -7.16
N PRO A 167 3.01 -14.85 -7.10
CA PRO A 167 1.71 -14.75 -7.77
C PRO A 167 0.89 -13.49 -7.45
N ASN A 168 0.89 -13.05 -6.20
CA ASN A 168 0.16 -11.89 -5.73
C ASN A 168 0.97 -10.57 -5.73
N VAL A 169 2.22 -10.59 -6.18
CA VAL A 169 2.93 -9.33 -6.46
C VAL A 169 2.43 -8.79 -7.80
N ALA A 170 1.74 -7.66 -7.73
CA ALA A 170 1.05 -7.08 -8.86
C ALA A 170 1.90 -6.06 -9.62
N MET A 171 2.73 -5.31 -8.92
CA MET A 171 3.55 -4.24 -9.49
C MET A 171 4.80 -4.01 -8.65
N ALA A 172 5.90 -3.65 -9.31
CA ALA A 172 7.07 -3.07 -8.67
C ALA A 172 7.29 -1.66 -9.22
N ARG A 173 7.20 -0.65 -8.34
CA ARG A 173 7.58 0.72 -8.64
C ARG A 173 8.96 0.98 -8.10
N CYS A 174 9.93 1.04 -8.99
CA CYS A 174 11.33 1.34 -8.67
C CYS A 174 11.69 2.70 -9.28
N SER A 175 12.16 3.65 -8.46
CA SER A 175 12.80 4.84 -8.95
C SER A 175 14.32 4.59 -8.96
N GLY A 176 14.90 4.37 -10.13
CA GLY A 176 16.35 4.34 -10.32
C GLY A 176 16.97 5.73 -10.13
N ARG A 177 18.27 5.75 -9.86
CA ARG A 177 19.10 6.96 -10.03
C ARG A 177 19.39 7.16 -11.51
#